data_7fd2294407be5841e8107627fa4606f6
#
_entry.id   7fd2294407be5841e8107627fa4606f6
#
_cell.length_a   1.000
_cell.length_b   1.000
_cell.length_c   1.000
_cell.angle_alpha   90.00
_cell.angle_beta   90.00
_cell.angle_gamma   90.00
#
_symmetry.space_group_name_H-M   'P 1'
#
loop_
_entity.id
_entity.type
_entity.pdbx_description
1 polymer ?
#
loop_
_entity_poly.entity_id
_entity_poly.type
_entity_poly.pdbx_seq_one_letter_code
_entity_poly.pdbx_strand_id
1 'polypeptide(L)'
;MKENIPALHSAYIIDGVREGLTPAQILRSVSMYPAEEMPAADAFAPIVDETPDVDPTPVTLESRKVEKYLSAVLKTQRTFPMAFAAQYTKLSIARALTDAIWKLGHFRIGDLAITAKWRWNGTELGSMAGFYRSVEAAGDMLDALNLQLLDYSYEAVDGPCSLEVSADLRPVSDEDQIVEQPYTTASPSIGAACISNSLQPDEASWIVFIPFDSPSGRLGGSLLGQALGINPPLAPQSDDSDYFIDCFEVVRELVEDGIILSGTSVGEGGLLPALKGMANSRTGAMLDISDIRRVCPDADAVSLLFAEVPGVVIQIRDIDFDYMDAELLLQDVAFYPLGHPLANGGSVRVRSSAKTGIQNILDSLVQRQGGEGED
;
A
#
# COMPACT_ATOMS: atom_id res chain seq x y z
N MET A 1 -17.05 26.41 7.91
CA MET A 1 -16.20 27.49 7.36
C MET A 1 -14.78 26.94 7.36
N LYS A 2 -14.23 26.58 6.19
CA LYS A 2 -12.80 26.25 6.09
C LYS A 2 -12.08 27.58 6.30
N GLU A 3 -11.38 27.72 7.42
CA GLU A 3 -10.66 28.95 7.79
C GLU A 3 -9.58 29.24 6.73
N ASN A 4 -9.31 30.52 6.48
CA ASN A 4 -8.23 30.98 5.63
C ASN A 4 -6.88 30.59 6.28
N ILE A 5 -6.43 29.37 6.00
CA ILE A 5 -5.22 28.81 6.58
C ILE A 5 -4.04 29.17 5.66
N PRO A 6 -3.07 29.96 6.11
CA PRO A 6 -1.93 30.39 5.28
C PRO A 6 -1.24 29.23 4.59
N ALA A 7 -1.04 28.09 5.27
CA ALA A 7 -0.39 26.91 4.69
C ALA A 7 -1.09 26.38 3.42
N LEU A 8 -2.41 26.53 3.31
CA LEU A 8 -3.16 26.09 2.13
C LEU A 8 -3.18 27.14 1.01
N HIS A 9 -3.19 28.41 1.36
CA HIS A 9 -3.49 29.50 0.41
C HIS A 9 -2.27 30.34 0.02
N SER A 10 -1.14 30.24 0.72
CA SER A 10 0.09 30.94 0.35
C SER A 10 0.73 30.39 -0.91
N ALA A 11 1.41 31.25 -1.66
CA ALA A 11 2.38 30.81 -2.67
C ALA A 11 3.57 30.14 -1.98
N TYR A 12 4.13 29.10 -2.59
CA TYR A 12 5.32 28.41 -2.10
C TYR A 12 6.54 28.75 -2.95
N ILE A 13 7.69 28.89 -2.30
CA ILE A 13 9.00 29.02 -2.93
C ILE A 13 9.87 27.91 -2.30
N ILE A 14 10.09 26.83 -3.05
CA ILE A 14 10.85 25.67 -2.60
C ILE A 14 12.16 25.63 -3.36
N ASP A 15 13.28 25.52 -2.65
CA ASP A 15 14.63 25.53 -3.24
C ASP A 15 14.88 26.77 -4.13
N GLY A 16 14.26 27.90 -3.77
CA GLY A 16 14.34 29.15 -4.53
C GLY A 16 13.45 29.22 -5.78
N VAL A 17 12.67 28.19 -6.07
CA VAL A 17 11.72 28.12 -7.19
C VAL A 17 10.31 28.38 -6.69
N ARG A 18 9.60 29.31 -7.35
CA ARG A 18 8.20 29.59 -7.03
C ARG A 18 7.32 28.56 -7.69
N GLU A 19 6.50 27.87 -6.89
CA GLU A 19 5.54 26.90 -7.35
C GLU A 19 4.34 27.56 -8.06
N GLY A 20 3.79 26.84 -9.06
CA GLY A 20 2.75 27.40 -9.94
C GLY A 20 1.38 27.50 -9.30
N LEU A 21 1.04 26.59 -8.39
CA LEU A 21 -0.24 26.50 -7.72
C LEU A 21 -0.07 26.52 -6.20
N THR A 22 -1.07 27.02 -5.49
CA THR A 22 -1.12 26.83 -4.04
C THR A 22 -1.67 25.44 -3.68
N PRO A 23 -1.39 24.89 -2.50
CA PRO A 23 -1.99 23.63 -2.06
C PRO A 23 -3.53 23.60 -2.20
N ALA A 24 -4.20 24.70 -1.85
CA ALA A 24 -5.65 24.81 -2.00
C ALA A 24 -6.11 24.74 -3.47
N GLN A 25 -5.34 25.29 -4.41
CA GLN A 25 -5.64 25.19 -5.84
C GLN A 25 -5.50 23.76 -6.35
N ILE A 26 -4.44 23.06 -5.93
CA ILE A 26 -4.23 21.64 -6.27
C ILE A 26 -5.39 20.78 -5.74
N LEU A 27 -5.70 20.91 -4.45
CA LEU A 27 -6.77 20.11 -3.83
C LEU A 27 -8.15 20.44 -4.42
N ARG A 28 -8.38 21.69 -4.83
CA ARG A 28 -9.62 22.10 -5.49
C ARG A 28 -9.81 21.39 -6.84
N SER A 29 -8.77 21.24 -7.63
CA SER A 29 -8.85 20.62 -8.97
C SER A 29 -9.35 19.17 -8.92
N VAL A 30 -9.07 18.46 -7.82
CA VAL A 30 -9.47 17.05 -7.62
C VAL A 30 -10.61 16.90 -6.60
N SER A 31 -11.19 17.99 -6.09
CA SER A 31 -12.30 17.95 -5.11
C SER A 31 -13.64 17.70 -5.77
N MET A 32 -14.45 16.80 -5.20
CA MET A 32 -15.84 16.55 -5.58
C MET A 32 -16.72 17.80 -5.34
N TYR A 33 -16.43 18.52 -4.25
CA TYR A 33 -17.15 19.75 -3.86
C TYR A 33 -16.16 20.90 -3.75
N PRO A 34 -15.71 21.49 -4.88
CA PRO A 34 -14.74 22.58 -4.84
C PRO A 34 -15.33 23.83 -4.20
N ALA A 35 -14.55 24.51 -3.38
CA ALA A 35 -14.96 25.78 -2.80
C ALA A 35 -15.24 26.81 -3.91
N GLU A 36 -16.35 27.57 -3.80
CA GLU A 36 -16.73 28.57 -4.80
C GLU A 36 -15.73 29.72 -4.87
N GLU A 37 -15.26 30.19 -3.72
CA GLU A 37 -14.28 31.27 -3.62
C GLU A 37 -13.03 30.83 -2.88
N MET A 38 -11.88 31.27 -3.37
CA MET A 38 -10.59 31.08 -2.74
C MET A 38 -9.86 32.43 -2.62
N PRO A 39 -9.10 32.66 -1.53
CA PRO A 39 -8.21 33.81 -1.46
C PRO A 39 -7.23 33.84 -2.63
N ALA A 40 -6.88 35.03 -3.11
CA ALA A 40 -5.81 35.17 -4.06
C ALA A 40 -4.48 34.68 -3.44
N ALA A 41 -3.60 34.09 -4.25
CA ALA A 41 -2.34 33.51 -3.76
C ALA A 41 -1.40 34.54 -3.09
N ASP A 42 -1.57 35.82 -3.40
CA ASP A 42 -0.85 36.94 -2.83
C ASP A 42 -1.54 37.58 -1.59
N ALA A 43 -2.69 37.06 -1.18
CA ALA A 43 -3.36 37.48 0.05
C ALA A 43 -2.54 37.17 1.32
N PHE A 44 -1.61 36.22 1.23
CA PHE A 44 -0.72 35.82 2.31
C PHE A 44 0.75 35.97 1.89
N ALA A 45 1.63 36.13 2.87
CA ALA A 45 3.06 36.10 2.62
C ALA A 45 3.45 34.71 2.04
N PRO A 46 4.37 34.68 1.04
CA PRO A 46 4.83 33.42 0.51
C PRO A 46 5.57 32.60 1.58
N ILE A 47 5.37 31.29 1.54
CA ILE A 47 6.11 30.34 2.36
C ILE A 47 7.37 29.95 1.59
N VAL A 48 8.53 30.18 2.23
CA VAL A 48 9.85 29.86 1.66
C VAL A 48 10.43 28.72 2.47
N ASP A 49 10.79 27.63 1.81
CA ASP A 49 11.38 26.47 2.46
C ASP A 49 12.30 25.71 1.50
N GLU A 50 13.03 24.73 1.99
CA GLU A 50 13.97 23.91 1.23
C GLU A 50 13.57 22.43 1.34
N THR A 51 13.76 21.68 0.27
CA THR A 51 13.52 20.22 0.29
C THR A 51 14.45 19.57 1.30
N PRO A 52 13.95 18.73 2.22
CA PRO A 52 14.80 18.01 3.17
C PRO A 52 15.79 17.12 2.44
N ASP A 53 17.07 17.32 2.71
CA ASP A 53 18.14 16.51 2.13
C ASP A 53 18.18 15.13 2.79
N VAL A 54 18.47 14.10 2.00
CA VAL A 54 18.69 12.74 2.48
C VAL A 54 20.16 12.43 2.37
N ASP A 55 20.83 12.33 3.51
CA ASP A 55 22.19 11.79 3.55
C ASP A 55 22.09 10.25 3.38
N PRO A 56 22.42 9.71 2.18
CA PRO A 56 22.18 8.31 1.89
C PRO A 56 23.12 7.42 2.69
N THR A 57 22.57 6.54 3.49
CA THR A 57 23.33 5.56 4.25
C THR A 57 23.40 4.24 3.47
N PRO A 58 24.60 3.76 3.10
CA PRO A 58 24.74 2.42 2.52
C PRO A 58 24.25 1.35 3.49
N VAL A 59 23.34 0.49 3.04
CA VAL A 59 22.72 -0.51 3.88
C VAL A 59 23.06 -1.90 3.37
N THR A 60 23.55 -2.75 4.27
CA THR A 60 23.66 -4.18 4.04
C THR A 60 22.74 -4.92 5.01
N LEU A 61 21.67 -5.50 4.47
CA LEU A 61 20.69 -6.25 5.25
C LEU A 61 21.02 -7.75 5.22
N GLU A 62 20.99 -8.38 6.39
CA GLU A 62 21.33 -9.79 6.54
C GLU A 62 20.07 -10.65 6.62
N SER A 63 19.83 -11.54 5.64
CA SER A 63 18.65 -12.41 5.59
C SER A 63 18.49 -13.27 6.86
N ARG A 64 19.57 -13.65 7.53
CA ARG A 64 19.49 -14.37 8.82
C ARG A 64 18.91 -13.55 9.99
N LYS A 65 18.78 -12.23 9.82
CA LYS A 65 18.25 -11.31 10.85
C LYS A 65 16.79 -10.88 10.60
N VAL A 66 16.09 -11.50 9.66
CA VAL A 66 14.69 -11.16 9.28
C VAL A 66 13.77 -11.05 10.51
N GLU A 67 13.82 -12.01 11.43
CA GLU A 67 13.02 -11.98 12.67
C GLU A 67 13.34 -10.77 13.57
N LYS A 68 14.62 -10.36 13.62
CA LYS A 68 15.01 -9.16 14.37
C LYS A 68 14.46 -7.91 13.71
N TYR A 69 14.51 -7.81 12.37
CA TYR A 69 13.97 -6.69 11.63
C TYR A 69 12.45 -6.62 11.78
N LEU A 70 11.75 -7.75 11.66
CA LEU A 70 10.31 -7.82 11.91
C LEU A 70 9.96 -7.31 13.32
N SER A 71 10.68 -7.76 14.33
CA SER A 71 10.48 -7.30 15.72
C SER A 71 10.75 -5.81 15.89
N ALA A 72 11.70 -5.24 15.17
CA ALA A 72 11.98 -3.81 15.18
C ALA A 72 10.83 -3.02 14.52
N VAL A 73 10.42 -3.41 13.32
CA VAL A 73 9.32 -2.79 12.57
C VAL A 73 8.03 -2.80 13.39
N LEU A 74 7.64 -3.94 13.97
CA LEU A 74 6.41 -4.07 14.77
C LEU A 74 6.39 -3.23 16.05
N LYS A 75 7.53 -2.73 16.51
CA LYS A 75 7.65 -1.87 17.70
C LYS A 75 7.84 -0.38 17.36
N THR A 76 8.16 -0.09 16.12
CA THR A 76 8.44 1.28 15.70
C THR A 76 7.13 1.99 15.38
N GLN A 77 6.93 3.16 15.95
CA GLN A 77 5.88 4.06 15.55
C GLN A 77 6.35 4.88 14.35
N ARG A 78 5.57 4.90 13.29
CA ARG A 78 5.90 5.68 12.10
C ARG A 78 5.94 7.18 12.40
N THR A 79 6.97 7.83 11.89
CA THR A 79 7.00 9.28 11.71
C THR A 79 6.87 9.61 10.23
N PHE A 80 6.28 10.75 9.89
CA PHE A 80 6.13 11.15 8.50
C PHE A 80 7.52 11.33 7.84
N PRO A 81 7.83 10.61 6.75
CA PRO A 81 9.16 10.63 6.12
C PRO A 81 9.30 11.89 5.24
N MET A 82 9.67 13.01 5.82
CA MET A 82 9.60 14.33 5.18
C MET A 82 10.32 14.40 3.83
N ALA A 83 11.49 13.79 3.72
CA ALA A 83 12.26 13.75 2.48
C ALA A 83 11.64 12.85 1.37
N PHE A 84 10.67 12.03 1.73
CA PHE A 84 9.92 11.16 0.83
C PHE A 84 8.42 11.47 0.86
N ALA A 85 8.06 12.73 1.14
CA ALA A 85 6.69 13.15 1.35
C ALA A 85 5.76 12.80 0.18
N ALA A 86 6.21 13.03 -1.05
CA ALA A 86 5.46 12.69 -2.26
C ALA A 86 5.18 11.19 -2.36
N GLN A 87 6.22 10.36 -2.26
CA GLN A 87 6.10 8.89 -2.36
C GLN A 87 5.24 8.33 -1.24
N TYR A 88 5.48 8.78 0.00
CA TYR A 88 4.69 8.34 1.15
C TYR A 88 3.20 8.70 1.02
N THR A 89 2.88 9.85 0.44
CA THR A 89 1.50 10.26 0.20
C THR A 89 0.83 9.35 -0.85
N LYS A 90 1.50 9.09 -1.97
CA LYS A 90 1.00 8.14 -2.97
C LYS A 90 0.76 6.75 -2.37
N LEU A 91 1.72 6.22 -1.59
CA LEU A 91 1.57 4.93 -0.90
C LEU A 91 0.42 4.93 0.11
N SER A 92 0.18 6.06 0.80
CA SER A 92 -0.94 6.19 1.75
C SER A 92 -2.29 6.16 1.04
N ILE A 93 -2.41 6.80 -0.13
CA ILE A 93 -3.61 6.74 -0.97
C ILE A 93 -3.80 5.32 -1.53
N ALA A 94 -2.75 4.73 -2.10
CA ALA A 94 -2.78 3.35 -2.60
C ALA A 94 -3.24 2.37 -1.54
N ARG A 95 -2.75 2.51 -0.30
CA ARG A 95 -3.18 1.69 0.83
C ARG A 95 -4.64 1.90 1.18
N ALA A 96 -5.11 3.15 1.26
CA ALA A 96 -6.52 3.43 1.55
C ALA A 96 -7.45 2.80 0.50
N LEU A 97 -7.04 2.83 -0.79
CA LEU A 97 -7.77 2.18 -1.87
C LEU A 97 -7.73 0.65 -1.73
N THR A 98 -6.57 0.04 -1.51
CA THR A 98 -6.46 -1.42 -1.32
C THR A 98 -7.19 -1.89 -0.07
N ASP A 99 -7.24 -1.10 1.00
CA ASP A 99 -8.05 -1.41 2.20
C ASP A 99 -9.56 -1.39 1.91
N ALA A 100 -10.01 -0.61 0.93
CA ALA A 100 -11.41 -0.61 0.49
C ALA A 100 -11.81 -1.89 -0.24
N ILE A 101 -10.87 -2.59 -0.89
CA ILE A 101 -11.11 -3.84 -1.64
C ILE A 101 -11.83 -4.89 -0.78
N TRP A 102 -11.52 -4.95 0.51
CA TRP A 102 -12.04 -5.98 1.42
C TRP A 102 -13.48 -5.78 1.84
N LYS A 103 -14.07 -4.62 1.55
CA LYS A 103 -15.51 -4.35 1.81
C LYS A 103 -16.38 -5.23 0.90
N LEU A 104 -17.45 -5.82 1.47
CA LEU A 104 -18.42 -6.57 0.68
C LEU A 104 -19.37 -5.63 -0.04
N GLY A 105 -19.76 -6.01 -1.24
CA GLY A 105 -20.67 -5.26 -2.10
C GLY A 105 -20.11 -5.14 -3.51
N HIS A 106 -20.92 -4.62 -4.42
CA HIS A 106 -20.51 -4.37 -5.80
C HIS A 106 -20.10 -2.91 -5.95
N PHE A 107 -18.85 -2.67 -6.27
CA PHE A 107 -18.30 -1.33 -6.58
C PHE A 107 -16.99 -1.48 -7.34
N ARG A 108 -16.59 -0.42 -8.00
CA ARG A 108 -15.33 -0.29 -8.75
C ARG A 108 -14.49 0.81 -8.14
N ILE A 109 -13.22 0.90 -8.55
CA ILE A 109 -12.33 1.97 -8.05
C ILE A 109 -12.94 3.35 -8.28
N GLY A 110 -13.55 3.57 -9.43
CA GLY A 110 -14.24 4.82 -9.79
C GLY A 110 -15.42 5.21 -8.89
N ASP A 111 -15.97 4.26 -8.11
CA ASP A 111 -17.04 4.53 -7.14
C ASP A 111 -16.51 5.02 -5.78
N LEU A 112 -15.19 5.08 -5.63
CA LEU A 112 -14.54 5.54 -4.41
C LEU A 112 -14.25 7.03 -4.45
N ALA A 113 -14.22 7.65 -3.28
CA ALA A 113 -13.72 8.99 -3.05
C ALA A 113 -12.78 8.99 -1.84
N ILE A 114 -11.81 9.89 -1.86
CA ILE A 114 -10.75 9.96 -0.86
C ILE A 114 -11.03 11.09 0.12
N THR A 115 -10.83 10.82 1.40
CA THR A 115 -10.72 11.86 2.44
C THR A 115 -9.28 11.91 2.93
N ALA A 116 -8.70 13.12 2.97
CA ALA A 116 -7.32 13.32 3.39
C ALA A 116 -7.21 14.37 4.48
N LYS A 117 -6.44 14.07 5.54
CA LYS A 117 -6.21 14.98 6.66
C LYS A 117 -4.73 15.13 6.93
N TRP A 118 -4.22 16.33 6.76
CA TRP A 118 -2.86 16.72 7.11
C TRP A 118 -2.82 17.35 8.50
N ARG A 119 -2.08 16.73 9.42
CA ARG A 119 -1.71 17.31 10.70
C ARG A 119 -0.24 17.68 10.63
N TRP A 120 0.07 18.96 10.69
CA TRP A 120 1.38 19.42 10.25
C TRP A 120 2.03 20.40 11.19
N ASN A 121 3.31 20.15 11.50
CA ASN A 121 4.16 21.07 12.22
C ASN A 121 5.04 21.84 11.22
N GLY A 122 4.73 23.12 11.01
CA GLY A 122 5.44 23.97 10.04
C GLY A 122 6.68 24.70 10.62
N THR A 123 7.16 24.31 11.80
CA THR A 123 8.26 25.01 12.48
C THR A 123 9.65 24.47 12.11
N GLU A 124 9.73 23.24 11.59
CA GLU A 124 10.99 22.61 11.21
C GLU A 124 11.34 22.95 9.76
N LEU A 125 12.64 23.14 9.48
CA LEU A 125 13.14 23.37 8.13
C LEU A 125 12.79 22.17 7.22
N GLY A 126 12.31 22.45 6.01
CA GLY A 126 11.88 21.45 5.05
C GLY A 126 10.47 20.87 5.29
N SER A 127 9.87 21.22 6.43
CA SER A 127 8.55 20.74 6.78
C SER A 127 7.47 21.24 5.83
N MET A 128 7.48 22.53 5.49
CA MET A 128 6.50 23.12 4.59
C MET A 128 6.73 22.73 3.13
N ALA A 129 7.97 22.50 2.73
CA ALA A 129 8.29 21.88 1.44
C ALA A 129 7.72 20.45 1.37
N GLY A 130 7.91 19.64 2.42
CA GLY A 130 7.32 18.31 2.54
C GLY A 130 5.78 18.32 2.49
N PHE A 131 5.14 19.31 3.14
CA PHE A 131 3.69 19.50 3.04
C PHE A 131 3.25 19.76 1.59
N TYR A 132 3.90 20.71 0.92
CA TYR A 132 3.60 21.04 -0.47
C TYR A 132 3.73 19.81 -1.37
N ARG A 133 4.87 19.09 -1.28
CA ARG A 133 5.11 17.88 -2.07
C ARG A 133 4.11 16.75 -1.76
N SER A 134 3.64 16.66 -0.52
CA SER A 134 2.57 15.73 -0.14
C SER A 134 1.25 16.08 -0.83
N VAL A 135 0.86 17.36 -0.82
CA VAL A 135 -0.39 17.81 -1.46
C VAL A 135 -0.30 17.68 -2.98
N GLU A 136 0.82 18.05 -3.59
CA GLU A 136 1.07 17.89 -5.03
C GLU A 136 0.92 16.42 -5.46
N ALA A 137 1.59 15.52 -4.76
CA ALA A 137 1.52 14.08 -5.04
C ALA A 137 0.10 13.49 -4.86
N ALA A 138 -0.67 14.02 -3.89
CA ALA A 138 -2.06 13.64 -3.73
C ALA A 138 -2.91 14.09 -4.92
N GLY A 139 -2.75 15.33 -5.37
CA GLY A 139 -3.42 15.85 -6.56
C GLY A 139 -3.10 15.03 -7.81
N ASP A 140 -1.81 14.81 -8.07
CA ASP A 140 -1.34 14.06 -9.23
C ASP A 140 -1.87 12.61 -9.25
N MET A 141 -1.83 11.92 -8.12
CA MET A 141 -2.29 10.53 -8.04
C MET A 141 -3.81 10.42 -8.21
N LEU A 142 -4.57 11.34 -7.61
CA LEU A 142 -6.04 11.34 -7.75
C LEU A 142 -6.46 11.67 -9.19
N ASP A 143 -5.79 12.62 -9.85
CA ASP A 143 -6.03 12.93 -11.26
C ASP A 143 -5.70 11.73 -12.14
N ALA A 144 -4.54 11.09 -11.94
CA ALA A 144 -4.10 9.93 -12.70
C ALA A 144 -5.03 8.70 -12.53
N LEU A 145 -5.61 8.50 -11.36
CA LEU A 145 -6.58 7.44 -11.09
C LEU A 145 -8.04 7.86 -11.41
N ASN A 146 -8.25 9.09 -11.89
CA ASN A 146 -9.58 9.67 -12.10
C ASN A 146 -10.48 9.59 -10.84
N LEU A 147 -9.89 9.83 -9.69
CA LEU A 147 -10.57 9.84 -8.38
C LEU A 147 -10.74 11.26 -7.88
N GLN A 148 -11.65 11.44 -6.92
CA GLN A 148 -11.93 12.74 -6.33
C GLN A 148 -11.76 12.74 -4.81
N LEU A 149 -11.40 13.90 -4.28
CA LEU A 149 -11.46 14.16 -2.85
C LEU A 149 -12.92 14.45 -2.43
N LEU A 150 -13.42 13.64 -1.50
CA LEU A 150 -14.68 13.90 -0.82
C LEU A 150 -14.56 15.06 0.17
N ASP A 151 -13.49 15.02 0.96
CA ASP A 151 -13.13 16.09 1.89
C ASP A 151 -11.62 16.12 2.16
N TYR A 152 -11.13 17.28 2.59
CA TYR A 152 -9.77 17.44 3.06
C TYR A 152 -9.69 18.45 4.21
N SER A 153 -8.70 18.27 5.08
CA SER A 153 -8.44 19.20 6.16
C SER A 153 -6.95 19.36 6.43
N TYR A 154 -6.59 20.55 6.92
CA TYR A 154 -5.26 20.87 7.43
C TYR A 154 -5.39 21.32 8.89
N GLU A 155 -4.58 20.76 9.75
CA GLU A 155 -4.49 21.10 11.16
C GLU A 155 -3.02 21.40 11.52
N ALA A 156 -2.73 22.63 11.98
CA ALA A 156 -1.42 22.96 12.52
C ALA A 156 -1.26 22.31 13.90
N VAL A 157 -0.16 21.60 14.10
CA VAL A 157 0.15 20.89 15.36
C VAL A 157 1.57 21.21 15.82
N ASP A 158 1.81 21.12 17.13
CA ASP A 158 3.16 21.23 17.72
C ASP A 158 3.89 19.87 17.79
N GLY A 159 3.20 18.79 17.37
CA GLY A 159 3.70 17.42 17.39
C GLY A 159 4.25 16.95 16.05
N PRO A 160 4.49 15.63 15.90
CA PRO A 160 4.96 15.07 14.65
C PRO A 160 3.93 15.24 13.53
N CYS A 161 4.42 15.46 12.31
CA CYS A 161 3.58 15.50 11.12
C CYS A 161 2.95 14.14 10.84
N SER A 162 1.73 14.15 10.36
CA SER A 162 1.02 12.94 9.91
C SER A 162 0.06 13.24 8.76
N LEU A 163 -0.18 12.23 7.96
CA LEU A 163 -1.20 12.21 6.92
C LEU A 163 -2.13 11.03 7.20
N GLU A 164 -3.42 11.31 7.34
CA GLU A 164 -4.48 10.31 7.44
C GLU A 164 -5.25 10.30 6.12
N VAL A 165 -5.38 9.13 5.50
CA VAL A 165 -6.13 8.94 4.24
C VAL A 165 -7.14 7.82 4.44
N SER A 166 -8.35 8.02 3.96
CA SER A 166 -9.37 6.97 3.86
C SER A 166 -10.03 6.99 2.49
N ALA A 167 -10.50 5.82 2.06
CA ALA A 167 -11.29 5.64 0.84
C ALA A 167 -12.67 5.13 1.21
N ASP A 168 -13.70 5.84 0.76
CA ASP A 168 -15.08 5.50 0.99
C ASP A 168 -15.87 5.63 -0.31
N LEU A 169 -17.06 5.02 -0.36
CA LEU A 169 -17.93 5.19 -1.52
C LEU A 169 -18.32 6.65 -1.70
N ARG A 170 -18.41 7.06 -2.94
CA ARG A 170 -18.99 8.36 -3.29
C ARG A 170 -20.41 8.43 -2.77
N PRO A 171 -20.83 9.57 -2.19
CA PRO A 171 -22.24 9.85 -1.95
C PRO A 171 -22.97 9.84 -3.28
N VAL A 172 -24.05 9.07 -3.38
CA VAL A 172 -24.93 9.09 -4.56
C VAL A 172 -25.68 10.41 -4.53
N SER A 173 -25.57 11.22 -5.59
CA SER A 173 -26.37 12.43 -5.72
C SER A 173 -27.84 12.05 -5.98
N ASP A 174 -28.79 12.87 -5.46
CA ASP A 174 -30.20 12.64 -5.73
C ASP A 174 -30.55 12.73 -7.23
N GLU A 175 -29.68 13.32 -8.05
CA GLU A 175 -29.82 13.41 -9.50
C GLU A 175 -29.47 12.10 -10.22
N ASP A 176 -28.56 11.30 -9.67
CA ASP A 176 -28.14 10.00 -10.24
C ASP A 176 -29.19 8.89 -9.99
N GLN A 177 -30.13 9.11 -9.08
CA GLN A 177 -31.23 8.16 -8.81
C GLN A 177 -32.32 8.13 -9.88
N ILE A 178 -32.29 9.02 -10.88
CA ILE A 178 -33.32 9.13 -11.92
C ILE A 178 -33.10 8.22 -13.12
N VAL A 179 -31.93 7.58 -13.23
CA VAL A 179 -31.70 6.55 -14.26
C VAL A 179 -32.30 5.25 -13.77
N GLU A 180 -33.59 5.04 -14.08
CA GLU A 180 -34.26 3.74 -13.93
C GLU A 180 -33.45 2.65 -14.65
N GLN A 181 -32.65 1.91 -13.91
CA GLN A 181 -32.18 0.61 -14.38
C GLN A 181 -33.28 -0.41 -14.10
N PRO A 182 -33.83 -1.09 -15.16
CA PRO A 182 -34.95 -2.00 -15.02
C PRO A 182 -34.63 -3.34 -14.37
N TYR A 183 -33.45 -3.54 -13.81
CA TYR A 183 -33.05 -4.76 -13.11
C TYR A 183 -32.61 -4.47 -11.68
N THR A 184 -33.63 -4.61 -10.83
CA THR A 184 -33.56 -5.00 -9.43
C THR A 184 -32.31 -4.66 -8.64
N THR A 185 -32.54 -3.84 -7.68
CA THR A 185 -32.44 -4.18 -6.29
C THR A 185 -31.31 -3.60 -5.53
N ALA A 186 -31.74 -2.93 -4.51
CA ALA A 186 -31.00 -2.51 -3.35
C ALA A 186 -29.81 -1.62 -3.72
N SER A 187 -29.93 -0.35 -3.43
CA SER A 187 -28.76 0.52 -3.21
C SER A 187 -27.70 -0.30 -2.52
N PRO A 188 -26.46 -0.32 -2.99
CA PRO A 188 -25.39 -1.03 -2.31
C PRO A 188 -25.21 -0.38 -0.93
N SER A 189 -25.94 -0.86 0.05
CA SER A 189 -25.58 -0.65 1.43
C SER A 189 -24.34 -1.50 1.61
N ILE A 190 -23.15 -0.93 1.37
CA ILE A 190 -21.92 -1.56 1.78
C ILE A 190 -22.01 -1.67 3.28
N GLY A 191 -22.36 -2.86 3.73
CA GLY A 191 -22.40 -3.19 5.13
C GLY A 191 -20.98 -3.09 5.71
N ALA A 192 -20.89 -3.00 7.03
CA ALA A 192 -19.64 -3.12 7.76
C ALA A 192 -18.97 -4.51 7.62
N ALA A 193 -19.52 -5.41 6.80
CA ALA A 193 -18.97 -6.73 6.54
C ALA A 193 -17.79 -6.65 5.58
N CYS A 194 -16.68 -7.24 5.97
CA CYS A 194 -15.44 -7.32 5.20
C CYS A 194 -14.98 -8.77 5.10
N ILE A 195 -14.15 -9.04 4.08
CA ILE A 195 -13.38 -10.28 4.03
C ILE A 195 -12.50 -10.38 5.28
N SER A 196 -12.35 -11.58 5.83
CA SER A 196 -11.47 -11.83 6.97
C SER A 196 -10.02 -11.50 6.61
N ASN A 197 -9.31 -10.83 7.49
CA ASN A 197 -7.87 -10.61 7.38
C ASN A 197 -7.04 -11.70 8.10
N SER A 198 -7.67 -12.79 8.56
CA SER A 198 -7.00 -13.85 9.32
C SER A 198 -6.92 -15.13 8.49
N LEU A 199 -5.72 -15.73 8.43
CA LEU A 199 -5.50 -16.99 7.73
C LEU A 199 -6.44 -18.09 8.24
N GLN A 200 -7.11 -18.75 7.30
CA GLN A 200 -7.91 -19.93 7.56
C GLN A 200 -7.01 -21.19 7.67
N PRO A 201 -7.36 -22.17 8.50
CA PRO A 201 -6.55 -23.37 8.73
C PRO A 201 -6.72 -24.39 7.60
N ASP A 202 -6.62 -23.99 6.36
CA ASP A 202 -6.69 -24.82 5.17
C ASP A 202 -5.27 -24.91 4.57
N GLU A 203 -4.55 -26.00 4.89
CA GLU A 203 -3.18 -26.23 4.45
C GLU A 203 -3.06 -26.52 2.94
N ALA A 204 -4.16 -26.84 2.25
CA ALA A 204 -4.18 -27.00 0.80
C ALA A 204 -4.33 -25.67 0.07
N SER A 205 -4.86 -24.63 0.74
CA SER A 205 -5.05 -23.31 0.14
C SER A 205 -3.70 -22.59 -0.11
N TRP A 206 -3.72 -21.66 -1.05
CA TRP A 206 -2.56 -20.85 -1.42
C TRP A 206 -2.57 -19.49 -0.76
N ILE A 207 -1.40 -19.02 -0.37
CA ILE A 207 -1.14 -17.63 -0.01
C ILE A 207 -0.47 -16.97 -1.21
N VAL A 208 -1.09 -15.93 -1.75
CA VAL A 208 -0.65 -15.26 -2.98
C VAL A 208 -0.45 -13.77 -2.71
N PHE A 209 0.66 -13.21 -3.20
CA PHE A 209 0.91 -11.77 -3.22
C PHE A 209 0.64 -11.22 -4.61
N ILE A 210 -0.18 -10.19 -4.69
CA ILE A 210 -0.49 -9.43 -5.91
C ILE A 210 0.01 -8.00 -5.67
N PRO A 211 1.16 -7.62 -6.24
CA PRO A 211 1.65 -6.24 -6.15
C PRO A 211 0.90 -5.34 -7.13
N PHE A 212 0.59 -4.12 -6.70
CA PHE A 212 -0.07 -3.08 -7.50
C PHE A 212 0.93 -2.12 -8.14
N ASP A 213 2.19 -2.44 -8.09
CA ASP A 213 3.32 -1.85 -8.79
C ASP A 213 4.44 -2.89 -8.89
N SER A 214 5.43 -2.62 -9.71
CA SER A 214 6.58 -3.52 -9.85
C SER A 214 7.27 -3.76 -8.49
N PRO A 215 7.45 -5.03 -8.07
CA PRO A 215 8.17 -5.32 -6.84
C PRO A 215 9.55 -4.69 -6.84
N SER A 216 9.93 -4.08 -5.75
CA SER A 216 11.22 -3.43 -5.62
C SER A 216 11.81 -3.62 -4.23
N GLY A 217 13.14 -3.58 -4.11
CA GLY A 217 13.84 -3.57 -2.82
C GLY A 217 14.09 -2.15 -2.28
N ARG A 218 13.30 -1.16 -2.67
CA ARG A 218 13.47 0.23 -2.27
C ARG A 218 12.91 0.45 -0.87
N LEU A 219 13.72 1.00 0.02
CA LEU A 219 13.38 1.17 1.46
C LEU A 219 13.39 2.63 1.92
N GLY A 220 13.57 3.60 1.02
CA GLY A 220 13.52 5.03 1.34
C GLY A 220 12.19 5.41 1.98
N GLY A 221 12.23 6.07 3.14
CA GLY A 221 11.04 6.44 3.90
C GLY A 221 10.28 5.27 4.55
N SER A 222 10.74 4.01 4.39
CA SER A 222 10.05 2.84 4.94
C SER A 222 10.14 2.76 6.46
N LEU A 223 9.22 2.03 7.06
CA LEU A 223 9.21 1.78 8.50
C LEU A 223 10.44 0.98 8.95
N LEU A 224 10.97 0.10 8.10
CA LEU A 224 12.24 -0.58 8.37
C LEU A 224 13.41 0.41 8.41
N GLY A 225 13.49 1.34 7.47
CA GLY A 225 14.48 2.42 7.47
C GLY A 225 14.47 3.20 8.78
N GLN A 226 13.27 3.62 9.21
CA GLN A 226 13.09 4.35 10.47
C GLN A 226 13.46 3.47 11.69
N ALA A 227 13.05 2.21 11.71
CA ALA A 227 13.35 1.28 12.80
C ALA A 227 14.84 1.00 12.99
N LEU A 228 15.62 1.10 11.93
CA LEU A 228 17.06 0.87 11.95
C LEU A 228 17.88 2.18 12.01
N GLY A 229 17.22 3.34 11.90
CA GLY A 229 17.89 4.64 11.82
C GLY A 229 18.75 4.77 10.57
N ILE A 230 18.29 4.25 9.42
CA ILE A 230 19.00 4.27 8.15
C ILE A 230 18.17 5.04 7.10
N ASN A 231 18.84 5.67 6.16
CA ASN A 231 18.23 6.47 5.09
C ASN A 231 18.57 5.90 3.71
N PRO A 232 17.88 4.84 3.24
CA PRO A 232 18.04 4.36 1.88
C PRO A 232 17.58 5.46 0.88
N PRO A 233 18.30 5.66 -0.24
CA PRO A 233 18.09 6.82 -1.10
C PRO A 233 16.83 6.73 -1.97
N LEU A 234 16.28 5.52 -2.16
CA LEU A 234 15.17 5.29 -3.06
C LEU A 234 13.96 4.73 -2.30
N ALA A 235 12.81 5.39 -2.46
CA ALA A 235 11.53 4.92 -1.96
C ALA A 235 10.79 4.04 -3.00
N PRO A 236 9.87 3.15 -2.56
CA PRO A 236 8.90 2.54 -3.46
C PRO A 236 8.12 3.62 -4.21
N GLN A 237 7.69 3.31 -5.41
CA GLN A 237 6.92 4.21 -6.26
C GLN A 237 5.54 3.59 -6.51
N SER A 238 4.62 4.42 -6.94
CA SER A 238 3.30 4.03 -7.46
C SER A 238 3.01 5.00 -8.59
N ASP A 239 3.61 4.71 -9.75
CA ASP A 239 3.61 5.63 -10.89
C ASP A 239 2.81 5.09 -12.09
N ASP A 240 2.49 3.78 -12.11
CA ASP A 240 1.67 3.16 -13.14
C ASP A 240 0.21 3.10 -12.68
N SER A 241 -0.56 4.14 -13.02
CA SER A 241 -1.96 4.27 -12.62
C SER A 241 -2.86 3.28 -13.32
N ASP A 242 -2.61 2.96 -14.58
CA ASP A 242 -3.42 2.02 -15.36
C ASP A 242 -3.25 0.62 -14.78
N TYR A 243 -2.01 0.20 -14.53
CA TYR A 243 -1.74 -1.08 -13.88
C TYR A 243 -2.34 -1.17 -12.48
N PHE A 244 -2.32 -0.08 -11.71
CA PHE A 244 -2.95 -0.03 -10.38
C PHE A 244 -4.47 -0.25 -10.48
N ILE A 245 -5.14 0.36 -11.47
CA ILE A 245 -6.57 0.18 -11.72
C ILE A 245 -6.87 -1.27 -12.09
N ASP A 246 -6.12 -1.87 -13.01
CA ASP A 246 -6.31 -3.25 -13.44
C ASP A 246 -6.15 -4.23 -12.26
N CYS A 247 -5.13 -4.04 -11.43
CA CYS A 247 -4.94 -4.82 -10.20
C CYS A 247 -6.12 -4.66 -9.24
N PHE A 248 -6.61 -3.43 -9.04
CA PHE A 248 -7.73 -3.16 -8.15
C PHE A 248 -8.99 -3.88 -8.63
N GLU A 249 -9.33 -3.73 -9.92
CA GLU A 249 -10.56 -4.27 -10.49
C GLU A 249 -10.57 -5.79 -10.46
N VAL A 250 -9.49 -6.45 -10.88
CA VAL A 250 -9.42 -7.92 -10.88
C VAL A 250 -9.51 -8.49 -9.46
N VAL A 251 -8.83 -7.87 -8.47
CA VAL A 251 -8.93 -8.35 -7.08
C VAL A 251 -10.33 -8.10 -6.52
N ARG A 252 -10.99 -6.99 -6.91
CA ARG A 252 -12.39 -6.74 -6.54
C ARG A 252 -13.32 -7.82 -7.09
N GLU A 253 -13.16 -8.24 -8.35
CA GLU A 253 -13.92 -9.33 -8.95
C GLU A 253 -13.73 -10.64 -8.17
N LEU A 254 -12.50 -11.01 -7.84
CA LEU A 254 -12.22 -12.20 -7.02
C LEU A 254 -12.89 -12.13 -5.62
N VAL A 255 -13.01 -10.93 -5.04
CA VAL A 255 -13.75 -10.72 -3.78
C VAL A 255 -15.25 -10.90 -3.99
N GLU A 256 -15.81 -10.36 -5.06
CA GLU A 256 -17.24 -10.45 -5.40
C GLU A 256 -17.66 -11.90 -5.72
N ASP A 257 -16.80 -12.64 -6.37
CA ASP A 257 -16.99 -14.08 -6.67
C ASP A 257 -16.93 -14.97 -5.41
N GLY A 258 -16.47 -14.41 -4.28
CA GLY A 258 -16.45 -15.12 -3.00
C GLY A 258 -15.43 -16.26 -2.94
N ILE A 259 -14.39 -16.21 -3.76
CA ILE A 259 -13.35 -17.26 -3.80
C ILE A 259 -12.18 -16.96 -2.85
N ILE A 260 -12.06 -15.71 -2.36
CA ILE A 260 -11.03 -15.31 -1.40
C ILE A 260 -11.42 -15.73 0.02
N LEU A 261 -10.61 -16.57 0.66
CA LEU A 261 -10.81 -17.01 2.03
C LEU A 261 -10.44 -15.96 3.07
N SER A 262 -9.35 -15.28 2.84
CA SER A 262 -8.89 -14.14 3.64
C SER A 262 -7.97 -13.24 2.82
N GLY A 263 -7.87 -11.97 3.20
CA GLY A 263 -7.03 -11.02 2.50
C GLY A 263 -6.61 -9.83 3.36
N THR A 264 -5.50 -9.20 2.98
CA THR A 264 -5.00 -7.99 3.61
C THR A 264 -4.22 -7.14 2.63
N SER A 265 -4.25 -5.83 2.82
CA SER A 265 -3.40 -4.91 2.07
C SER A 265 -1.95 -4.97 2.58
N VAL A 266 -0.99 -4.83 1.67
CA VAL A 266 0.40 -4.59 2.02
C VAL A 266 0.54 -3.09 2.30
N GLY A 267 0.95 -2.76 3.51
CA GLY A 267 1.06 -1.38 3.98
C GLY A 267 2.37 -1.13 4.69
N GLU A 268 2.29 -0.40 5.80
CA GLU A 268 3.47 -0.04 6.60
C GLU A 268 4.28 -1.26 7.02
N GLY A 269 5.58 -1.19 6.76
CA GLY A 269 6.52 -2.26 7.03
C GLY A 269 6.61 -3.33 5.95
N GLY A 270 5.73 -3.32 4.92
CA GLY A 270 5.81 -4.18 3.75
C GLY A 270 5.17 -5.56 3.90
N LEU A 271 5.57 -6.49 3.04
CA LEU A 271 4.93 -7.79 2.85
C LEU A 271 4.98 -8.68 4.11
N LEU A 272 6.11 -8.77 4.79
CA LEU A 272 6.25 -9.67 5.93
C LEU A 272 5.42 -9.24 7.15
N PRO A 273 5.38 -7.96 7.55
CA PRO A 273 4.43 -7.48 8.55
C PRO A 273 2.95 -7.72 8.20
N ALA A 274 2.56 -7.52 6.93
CA ALA A 274 1.20 -7.81 6.47
C ALA A 274 0.83 -9.28 6.68
N LEU A 275 1.69 -10.21 6.23
CA LEU A 275 1.53 -11.65 6.45
C LEU A 275 1.54 -12.03 7.93
N LYS A 276 2.37 -11.37 8.74
CA LYS A 276 2.37 -11.59 10.18
C LYS A 276 1.06 -11.13 10.82
N GLY A 277 0.45 -10.07 10.31
CA GLY A 277 -0.88 -9.62 10.70
C GLY A 277 -1.99 -10.62 10.37
N MET A 278 -1.87 -11.36 9.26
CA MET A 278 -2.83 -12.40 8.88
C MET A 278 -2.70 -13.66 9.75
N ALA A 279 -1.52 -13.95 10.30
CA ALA A 279 -1.31 -15.12 11.15
C ALA A 279 -2.08 -14.98 12.47
N ASN A 280 -2.63 -16.09 12.95
CA ASN A 280 -3.36 -16.15 14.22
C ASN A 280 -2.75 -17.20 15.17
N SER A 281 -3.33 -17.42 16.35
CA SER A 281 -2.76 -18.32 17.35
C SER A 281 -2.64 -19.78 16.92
N ARG A 282 -3.29 -20.20 15.83
CA ARG A 282 -3.29 -21.57 15.33
C ARG A 282 -2.59 -21.69 14.00
N THR A 283 -2.76 -20.69 13.11
CA THR A 283 -2.36 -20.74 11.72
C THR A 283 -1.31 -19.70 11.43
N GLY A 284 -0.18 -20.13 10.92
CA GLY A 284 0.89 -19.29 10.39
C GLY A 284 1.19 -19.68 8.95
N ALA A 285 2.42 -19.44 8.47
CA ALA A 285 2.81 -19.75 7.11
C ALA A 285 4.31 -20.04 6.98
N MET A 286 4.66 -20.82 5.95
CA MET A 286 6.02 -20.95 5.44
C MET A 286 6.06 -20.29 4.05
N LEU A 287 6.84 -19.21 3.92
CA LEU A 287 6.90 -18.40 2.72
C LEU A 287 8.09 -18.77 1.83
N ASP A 288 7.87 -18.79 0.54
CA ASP A 288 8.88 -18.85 -0.50
C ASP A 288 8.79 -17.61 -1.38
N ILE A 289 9.82 -16.78 -1.38
CA ILE A 289 9.89 -15.55 -2.18
C ILE A 289 10.80 -15.68 -3.40
N SER A 290 11.07 -16.92 -3.84
CA SER A 290 12.00 -17.20 -4.93
C SER A 290 11.55 -16.57 -6.24
N ASP A 291 10.24 -16.52 -6.49
CA ASP A 291 9.68 -15.95 -7.72
C ASP A 291 9.80 -14.43 -7.73
N ILE A 292 9.53 -13.76 -6.62
CA ILE A 292 9.75 -12.31 -6.49
C ILE A 292 11.24 -11.98 -6.68
N ARG A 293 12.14 -12.76 -6.09
CA ARG A 293 13.58 -12.57 -6.24
C ARG A 293 14.09 -12.79 -7.66
N ARG A 294 13.38 -13.62 -8.44
CA ARG A 294 13.73 -13.84 -9.86
C ARG A 294 13.44 -12.62 -10.71
N VAL A 295 12.38 -11.89 -10.38
CA VAL A 295 12.00 -10.63 -11.06
C VAL A 295 12.86 -9.46 -10.58
N CYS A 296 13.31 -9.48 -9.32
CA CYS A 296 14.14 -8.43 -8.72
C CYS A 296 15.50 -9.00 -8.28
N PRO A 297 16.37 -9.38 -9.20
CA PRO A 297 17.63 -10.09 -8.88
C PRO A 297 18.62 -9.23 -8.08
N ASP A 298 18.55 -7.91 -8.21
CA ASP A 298 19.43 -6.96 -7.54
C ASP A 298 18.99 -6.64 -6.09
N ALA A 299 17.77 -7.02 -5.71
CA ALA A 299 17.25 -6.80 -4.38
C ALA A 299 17.55 -7.97 -3.45
N ASP A 300 17.99 -7.67 -2.22
CA ASP A 300 18.11 -8.71 -1.20
C ASP A 300 16.73 -9.13 -0.65
N ALA A 301 16.67 -10.34 -0.07
CA ALA A 301 15.41 -10.89 0.43
C ALA A 301 14.76 -10.04 1.54
N VAL A 302 15.56 -9.34 2.36
CA VAL A 302 15.03 -8.48 3.43
C VAL A 302 14.38 -7.25 2.81
N SER A 303 15.07 -6.63 1.86
CA SER A 303 14.52 -5.44 1.16
C SER A 303 13.18 -5.77 0.50
N LEU A 304 13.04 -6.92 -0.18
CA LEU A 304 11.77 -7.33 -0.80
C LEU A 304 10.65 -7.60 0.22
N LEU A 305 11.00 -8.12 1.39
CA LEU A 305 10.02 -8.43 2.45
C LEU A 305 9.53 -7.20 3.20
N PHE A 306 10.32 -6.13 3.22
CA PHE A 306 10.03 -4.91 3.99
C PHE A 306 9.85 -3.66 3.12
N ALA A 307 10.00 -3.76 1.80
CA ALA A 307 9.60 -2.70 0.90
C ALA A 307 8.08 -2.52 0.96
N GLU A 308 7.67 -1.26 1.07
CA GLU A 308 6.25 -0.89 1.20
C GLU A 308 5.62 -0.70 -0.20
N VAL A 309 5.81 -1.69 -1.07
CA VAL A 309 5.17 -1.72 -2.40
C VAL A 309 3.67 -1.93 -2.22
N PRO A 310 2.80 -1.08 -2.80
CA PRO A 310 1.36 -1.28 -2.74
C PRO A 310 0.97 -2.66 -3.29
N GLY A 311 -0.01 -3.29 -2.68
CA GLY A 311 -0.50 -4.58 -3.13
C GLY A 311 -1.34 -5.27 -2.08
N VAL A 312 -1.72 -6.50 -2.36
CA VAL A 312 -2.54 -7.32 -1.49
C VAL A 312 -1.97 -8.72 -1.30
N VAL A 313 -2.24 -9.30 -0.15
CA VAL A 313 -2.03 -10.72 0.10
C VAL A 313 -3.39 -11.39 0.26
N ILE A 314 -3.63 -12.42 -0.51
CA ILE A 314 -4.85 -13.21 -0.45
C ILE A 314 -4.57 -14.65 -0.08
N GLN A 315 -5.54 -15.29 0.56
CA GLN A 315 -5.61 -16.74 0.70
C GLN A 315 -6.75 -17.26 -0.16
N ILE A 316 -6.48 -18.25 -1.01
CA ILE A 316 -7.42 -18.81 -1.96
C ILE A 316 -7.36 -20.34 -1.92
N ARG A 317 -8.51 -21.01 -2.14
CA ARG A 317 -8.56 -22.48 -2.17
C ARG A 317 -7.82 -23.00 -3.39
N ASP A 318 -7.21 -24.17 -3.26
CA ASP A 318 -6.50 -24.84 -4.36
C ASP A 318 -7.40 -25.05 -5.59
N ILE A 319 -8.68 -25.37 -5.38
CA ILE A 319 -9.66 -25.57 -6.47
C ILE A 319 -9.96 -24.29 -7.27
N ASP A 320 -9.78 -23.13 -6.68
CA ASP A 320 -10.05 -21.82 -7.30
C ASP A 320 -8.78 -21.18 -7.88
N PHE A 321 -7.61 -21.81 -7.68
CA PHE A 321 -6.32 -21.24 -8.08
C PHE A 321 -6.21 -21.05 -9.60
N ASP A 322 -6.61 -22.05 -10.39
CA ASP A 322 -6.55 -21.96 -11.86
C ASP A 322 -7.48 -20.87 -12.41
N TYR A 323 -8.62 -20.63 -11.74
CA TYR A 323 -9.54 -19.53 -12.09
C TYR A 323 -8.88 -18.17 -11.81
N MET A 324 -8.33 -17.98 -10.61
CA MET A 324 -7.60 -16.76 -10.26
C MET A 324 -6.43 -16.50 -11.23
N ASP A 325 -5.64 -17.53 -11.56
CA ASP A 325 -4.52 -17.42 -12.51
C ASP A 325 -5.00 -16.93 -13.87
N ALA A 326 -6.10 -17.47 -14.37
CA ALA A 326 -6.69 -17.07 -15.64
C ALA A 326 -7.18 -15.62 -15.63
N GLU A 327 -7.86 -15.18 -14.57
CA GLU A 327 -8.36 -13.78 -14.46
C GLU A 327 -7.21 -12.77 -14.35
N LEU A 328 -6.18 -13.06 -13.56
CA LEU A 328 -4.99 -12.21 -13.44
C LEU A 328 -4.20 -12.14 -14.76
N LEU A 329 -4.07 -13.27 -15.46
CA LEU A 329 -3.40 -13.32 -16.76
C LEU A 329 -4.15 -12.53 -17.83
N LEU A 330 -5.48 -12.55 -17.84
CA LEU A 330 -6.31 -11.80 -18.79
C LEU A 330 -6.11 -10.28 -18.68
N GLN A 331 -5.81 -9.80 -17.47
CA GLN A 331 -5.57 -8.39 -17.17
C GLN A 331 -4.07 -8.04 -17.15
N ASP A 332 -3.18 -8.97 -17.52
CA ASP A 332 -1.72 -8.81 -17.45
C ASP A 332 -1.20 -8.42 -16.04
N VAL A 333 -1.89 -8.91 -15.00
CA VAL A 333 -1.57 -8.65 -13.60
C VAL A 333 -0.62 -9.70 -13.05
N ALA A 334 0.53 -9.27 -12.57
CA ALA A 334 1.53 -10.15 -11.97
C ALA A 334 1.09 -10.61 -10.57
N PHE A 335 1.35 -11.88 -10.24
CA PHE A 335 1.14 -12.42 -8.92
C PHE A 335 2.24 -13.41 -8.52
N TYR A 336 2.39 -13.63 -7.23
CA TYR A 336 3.44 -14.49 -6.68
C TYR A 336 2.86 -15.43 -5.62
N PRO A 337 2.74 -16.74 -5.91
CA PRO A 337 2.43 -17.73 -4.89
C PRO A 337 3.55 -17.79 -3.86
N LEU A 338 3.20 -17.51 -2.59
CA LEU A 338 4.16 -17.48 -1.49
C LEU A 338 4.25 -18.80 -0.72
N GLY A 339 3.24 -19.67 -0.85
CA GLY A 339 3.15 -20.93 -0.13
C GLY A 339 1.79 -21.20 0.47
N HIS A 340 1.77 -21.95 1.56
CA HIS A 340 0.55 -22.45 2.16
C HIS A 340 0.45 -22.09 3.65
N PRO A 341 -0.75 -21.97 4.21
CA PRO A 341 -0.94 -21.90 5.65
C PRO A 341 -0.45 -23.15 6.35
N LEU A 342 -0.01 -23.03 7.58
CA LEU A 342 0.49 -24.13 8.39
C LEU A 342 -0.08 -24.05 9.81
N ALA A 343 -0.48 -25.20 10.38
CA ALA A 343 -0.88 -25.32 11.77
C ALA A 343 0.35 -25.31 12.71
N ASN A 344 1.02 -24.16 12.81
CA ASN A 344 2.31 -24.01 13.48
C ASN A 344 2.32 -22.98 14.63
N GLY A 345 1.15 -22.71 15.22
CA GLY A 345 1.02 -21.75 16.32
C GLY A 345 1.24 -20.29 15.92
N GLY A 346 0.90 -19.91 14.69
CA GLY A 346 0.98 -18.52 14.20
C GLY A 346 2.38 -18.06 13.81
N SER A 347 3.33 -18.97 13.62
CA SER A 347 4.67 -18.64 13.13
C SER A 347 4.64 -18.37 11.63
N VAL A 348 5.15 -17.21 11.21
CA VAL A 348 5.42 -16.90 9.81
C VAL A 348 6.93 -16.98 9.60
N ARG A 349 7.37 -17.86 8.71
CA ARG A 349 8.78 -18.10 8.43
C ARG A 349 9.06 -17.95 6.94
N VAL A 350 10.24 -17.45 6.59
CA VAL A 350 10.70 -17.32 5.21
C VAL A 350 11.77 -18.37 4.96
N ARG A 351 11.65 -19.12 3.87
CA ARG A 351 12.74 -20.02 3.43
C ARG A 351 13.97 -19.21 3.07
N SER A 352 15.09 -19.52 3.69
CA SER A 352 16.35 -18.76 3.55
C SER A 352 17.20 -19.15 2.35
N SER A 353 16.87 -20.22 1.65
CA SER A 353 17.61 -20.66 0.46
C SER A 353 16.66 -21.05 -0.67
N ALA A 354 16.87 -20.46 -1.84
CA ALA A 354 16.41 -21.06 -3.08
C ALA A 354 17.20 -22.36 -3.29
N LYS A 355 16.69 -23.49 -2.77
CA LYS A 355 17.13 -24.78 -3.29
C LYS A 355 16.63 -24.81 -4.72
N THR A 356 17.54 -24.77 -5.69
CA THR A 356 17.23 -25.01 -7.09
C THR A 356 16.38 -26.28 -7.17
N GLY A 357 15.37 -26.32 -8.04
CA GLY A 357 14.48 -27.50 -8.18
C GLY A 357 15.25 -28.83 -8.31
N ILE A 358 16.48 -28.78 -8.87
CA ILE A 358 17.43 -29.90 -8.92
C ILE A 358 17.89 -30.34 -7.52
N GLN A 359 18.15 -29.40 -6.60
CA GLN A 359 18.55 -29.74 -5.22
C GLN A 359 17.39 -30.35 -4.43
N ASN A 360 16.16 -29.89 -4.65
CA ASN A 360 14.98 -30.53 -4.04
C ASN A 360 14.77 -31.95 -4.55
N ILE A 361 15.01 -32.19 -5.85
CA ILE A 361 14.96 -33.54 -6.44
C ILE A 361 16.08 -34.42 -5.87
N LEU A 362 17.30 -33.91 -5.76
CA LEU A 362 18.42 -34.65 -5.19
C LEU A 362 18.19 -34.98 -3.71
N ASP A 363 17.70 -34.02 -2.90
CA ASP A 363 17.37 -34.26 -1.49
C ASP A 363 16.25 -35.31 -1.34
N SER A 364 15.23 -35.30 -2.22
CA SER A 364 14.17 -36.30 -2.21
C SER A 364 14.65 -37.70 -2.63
N LEU A 365 15.64 -37.78 -3.52
CA LEU A 365 16.26 -39.01 -3.91
C LEU A 365 17.17 -39.57 -2.81
N VAL A 366 17.94 -38.72 -2.13
CA VAL A 366 18.77 -39.10 -0.98
C VAL A 366 17.94 -39.61 0.19
N GLN A 367 16.79 -38.97 0.49
CA GLN A 367 15.86 -39.44 1.53
C GLN A 367 15.20 -40.79 1.20
N ARG A 368 14.96 -41.07 -0.09
CA ARG A 368 14.45 -42.39 -0.51
C ARG A 368 15.48 -43.49 -0.44
N GLN A 369 16.75 -43.19 -0.64
CA GLN A 369 17.86 -44.19 -0.53
C GLN A 369 18.28 -44.45 0.92
N GLY A 370 18.07 -43.53 1.86
CA GLY A 370 18.36 -43.70 3.28
C GLY A 370 17.33 -44.50 4.08
N GLY A 371 16.18 -44.83 3.45
CA GLY A 371 15.09 -45.60 4.09
C GLY A 371 15.06 -47.11 3.79
N GLU A 372 15.97 -47.65 2.98
CA GLU A 372 15.99 -49.05 2.61
C GLU A 372 17.15 -49.85 3.21
N GLY A 373 17.62 -49.48 4.40
CA GLY A 373 18.75 -50.14 5.03
C GLY A 373 18.64 -50.28 6.52
N GLU A 374 17.52 -50.86 7.03
CA GLU A 374 17.44 -51.49 8.35
C GLU A 374 16.28 -52.50 8.35
N ASP A 375 16.60 -53.72 7.99
CA ASP A 375 15.95 -54.93 8.44
C ASP A 375 16.99 -55.96 8.89
#